data_b58c1ca8bd49895d68d248f38c31a8e7
#
_entry.id   b58c1ca8bd49895d68d248f38c31a8e7
#
_cell.length_a   1.000
_cell.length_b   1.000
_cell.length_c   1.000
_cell.angle_alpha   90.00
_cell.angle_beta   90.00
_cell.angle_gamma   90.00
#
_symmetry.space_group_name_H-M   'P 1'
#
loop_
_entity.id
_entity.type
_entity.pdbx_description
1 polymer ?
#
loop_
_entity_poly.entity_id
_entity_poly.type
_entity_poly.pdbx_seq_one_letter_code
_entity_poly.pdbx_strand_id
1 'polypeptide(L)'
;VNDAPALKQADIGVAMGITGSEVSKDAAAMVLTDDNFATIIKAVENGRNIYRNIKASIQFLLSGNFGAILAVLYASLMALPVPFAPVHLLFINLLTDSLPAIALGLEPHSKNVMKEKPRPINESILTKDFLINIGLEGLSICTMVMIAFTIGYKDGNALLASTMAFATLCCSRLFHGFNCKSNRPVVFTKRVFNNIYLIGAFVIGMILITLVVTVPGLHNIFKVQTLTLSQLLTVYGLA
;
A
#
# COMPACT_ATOMS: atom_id res chain seq x y z
N VAL A 1 17.65 32.11 -26.18
CA VAL A 1 18.94 31.41 -26.48
C VAL A 1 19.99 31.71 -25.41
N ASN A 2 20.15 32.96 -24.98
CA ASN A 2 21.14 33.38 -23.97
C ASN A 2 20.88 32.78 -22.58
N ASP A 3 19.66 32.42 -22.28
CA ASP A 3 19.25 31.89 -20.96
C ASP A 3 19.40 30.35 -20.87
N ALA A 4 19.68 29.65 -21.96
CA ALA A 4 19.81 28.19 -21.96
C ALA A 4 20.84 27.64 -20.97
N PRO A 5 22.04 28.26 -20.75
CA PRO A 5 22.96 27.83 -19.72
C PRO A 5 22.40 27.99 -18.31
N ALA A 6 21.65 29.08 -18.06
CA ALA A 6 21.00 29.33 -16.77
C ALA A 6 19.88 28.32 -16.50
N LEU A 7 19.06 27.97 -17.51
CA LEU A 7 18.04 26.95 -17.42
C LEU A 7 18.60 25.57 -17.11
N LYS A 8 19.75 25.21 -17.68
CA LYS A 8 20.47 23.95 -17.38
C LYS A 8 21.10 23.92 -15.98
N GLN A 9 21.54 25.09 -15.48
CA GLN A 9 22.18 25.21 -14.17
C GLN A 9 21.15 25.28 -13.03
N ALA A 10 19.93 25.67 -13.31
CA ALA A 10 18.86 25.74 -12.31
C ALA A 10 18.49 24.35 -11.82
N ASP A 11 18.09 24.21 -10.54
CA ASP A 11 17.54 22.97 -9.99
C ASP A 11 16.32 22.47 -10.79
N ILE A 12 15.47 23.41 -11.23
CA ILE A 12 14.36 23.20 -12.17
C ILE A 12 14.29 24.39 -13.11
N GLY A 13 14.91 24.29 -14.30
CA GLY A 13 14.75 25.27 -15.37
C GLY A 13 13.36 25.18 -15.97
N VAL A 14 12.68 26.32 -16.16
CA VAL A 14 11.32 26.37 -16.71
C VAL A 14 11.32 27.22 -17.97
N ALA A 15 10.77 26.71 -19.07
CA ALA A 15 10.59 27.43 -20.33
C ALA A 15 9.13 27.55 -20.71
N MET A 16 8.81 28.61 -21.46
CA MET A 16 7.48 28.79 -22.07
C MET A 16 7.32 27.90 -23.28
N GLY A 17 6.16 27.26 -23.45
CA GLY A 17 5.90 26.30 -24.53
C GLY A 17 5.46 26.95 -25.83
N ILE A 18 4.73 28.08 -25.77
CA ILE A 18 4.22 28.80 -26.94
C ILE A 18 5.24 29.85 -27.39
N THR A 19 5.66 30.75 -26.47
CA THR A 19 6.55 31.88 -26.78
C THR A 19 8.02 31.58 -26.61
N GLY A 20 8.38 30.44 -25.93
CA GLY A 20 9.75 30.02 -25.72
C GLY A 20 10.42 29.54 -27.01
N SER A 21 11.75 29.86 -27.14
CA SER A 21 12.55 29.31 -28.23
C SER A 21 12.81 27.82 -28.04
N GLU A 22 12.99 27.06 -29.14
CA GLU A 22 13.32 25.63 -29.07
C GLU A 22 14.58 25.37 -28.19
N VAL A 23 15.59 26.22 -28.28
CA VAL A 23 16.80 26.11 -27.47
C VAL A 23 16.49 26.26 -25.97
N SER A 24 15.52 27.13 -25.60
CA SER A 24 15.10 27.26 -24.20
C SER A 24 14.29 26.05 -23.74
N LYS A 25 13.42 25.50 -24.59
CA LYS A 25 12.64 24.30 -24.29
C LYS A 25 13.52 23.08 -24.11
N ASP A 26 14.53 22.90 -24.99
CA ASP A 26 15.52 21.81 -24.92
C ASP A 26 16.42 21.89 -23.66
N ALA A 27 16.68 23.11 -23.18
CA ALA A 27 17.49 23.33 -21.99
C ALA A 27 16.70 23.19 -20.67
N ALA A 28 15.36 23.31 -20.70
CA ALA A 28 14.51 23.34 -19.53
C ALA A 28 14.14 21.94 -19.04
N ALA A 29 14.04 21.78 -17.71
CA ALA A 29 13.49 20.57 -17.07
C ALA A 29 11.95 20.53 -17.12
N MET A 30 11.31 21.70 -17.30
CA MET A 30 9.86 21.85 -17.38
C MET A 30 9.48 22.82 -18.50
N VAL A 31 8.46 22.47 -19.31
CA VAL A 31 7.92 23.33 -20.35
C VAL A 31 6.45 23.63 -20.06
N LEU A 32 6.08 24.90 -19.95
CA LEU A 32 4.71 25.35 -19.71
C LEU A 32 3.97 25.45 -21.05
N THR A 33 3.13 24.49 -21.35
CA THR A 33 2.39 24.40 -22.62
C THR A 33 1.34 25.50 -22.79
N ASP A 34 0.93 26.15 -21.72
CA ASP A 34 -0.06 27.23 -21.67
C ASP A 34 0.57 28.60 -21.45
N ASP A 35 1.89 28.72 -21.41
CA ASP A 35 2.67 29.91 -21.09
C ASP A 35 2.21 30.63 -19.81
N ASN A 36 1.56 29.89 -18.90
CA ASN A 36 1.01 30.46 -17.69
C ASN A 36 1.87 30.11 -16.47
N PHE A 37 2.52 31.11 -15.89
CA PHE A 37 3.34 30.96 -14.71
C PHE A 37 2.60 30.33 -13.50
N ALA A 38 1.29 30.58 -13.36
CA ALA A 38 0.47 29.98 -12.30
C ALA A 38 0.40 28.44 -12.40
N THR A 39 0.67 27.85 -13.56
CA THR A 39 0.71 26.41 -13.79
C THR A 39 1.87 25.75 -13.04
N ILE A 40 2.96 26.49 -12.74
CA ILE A 40 4.05 26.01 -11.90
C ILE A 40 3.55 25.64 -10.51
N ILE A 41 2.67 26.46 -9.92
CA ILE A 41 2.10 26.20 -8.59
C ILE A 41 1.28 24.89 -8.61
N LYS A 42 0.49 24.68 -9.66
CA LYS A 42 -0.26 23.44 -9.85
C LYS A 42 0.67 22.23 -10.03
N ALA A 43 1.77 22.40 -10.77
CA ALA A 43 2.76 21.34 -10.95
C ALA A 43 3.41 20.96 -9.61
N VAL A 44 3.76 21.93 -8.77
CA VAL A 44 4.30 21.69 -7.42
C VAL A 44 3.26 20.97 -6.53
N GLU A 45 2.00 21.42 -6.56
CA GLU A 45 0.90 20.78 -5.81
C GLU A 45 0.72 19.32 -6.24
N ASN A 46 0.67 19.06 -7.54
CA ASN A 46 0.55 17.72 -8.10
C ASN A 46 1.75 16.85 -7.72
N GLY A 47 2.97 17.35 -7.87
CA GLY A 47 4.18 16.61 -7.50
C GLY A 47 4.21 16.20 -6.02
N ARG A 48 3.80 17.10 -5.12
CA ARG A 48 3.69 16.80 -3.67
C ARG A 48 2.63 15.74 -3.39
N ASN A 49 1.48 15.78 -4.07
CA ASN A 49 0.43 14.77 -3.93
C ASN A 49 0.89 13.41 -4.47
N ILE A 50 1.52 13.38 -5.64
CA ILE A 50 2.09 12.14 -6.22
C ILE A 50 3.10 11.51 -5.27
N TYR A 51 4.04 12.30 -4.75
CA TYR A 51 5.03 11.82 -3.79
C TYR A 51 4.39 11.20 -2.54
N ARG A 52 3.36 11.84 -1.98
CA ARG A 52 2.62 11.34 -0.82
C ARG A 52 1.92 10.01 -1.16
N ASN A 53 1.30 9.90 -2.32
CA ASN A 53 0.61 8.71 -2.77
C ASN A 53 1.60 7.55 -2.98
N ILE A 54 2.76 7.81 -3.59
CA ILE A 54 3.85 6.82 -3.73
C ILE A 54 4.30 6.35 -2.34
N LYS A 55 4.52 7.26 -1.40
CA LYS A 55 4.93 6.93 -0.03
C LYS A 55 3.89 6.05 0.68
N ALA A 56 2.60 6.33 0.50
CA ALA A 56 1.50 5.51 1.04
C ALA A 56 1.50 4.08 0.44
N SER A 57 1.69 3.95 -0.87
CA SER A 57 1.79 2.64 -1.53
C SER A 57 3.01 1.85 -1.05
N ILE A 58 4.17 2.50 -0.88
CA ILE A 58 5.39 1.88 -0.33
C ILE A 58 5.13 1.41 1.11
N GLN A 59 4.52 2.24 1.96
CA GLN A 59 4.17 1.87 3.34
C GLN A 59 3.29 0.63 3.38
N PHE A 60 2.23 0.61 2.60
CA PHE A 60 1.30 -0.51 2.48
C PHE A 60 2.01 -1.82 2.08
N LEU A 61 2.83 -1.78 1.03
CA LEU A 61 3.53 -2.97 0.53
C LEU A 61 4.60 -3.45 1.50
N LEU A 62 5.42 -2.56 2.05
CA LEU A 62 6.52 -2.95 2.94
C LEU A 62 6.02 -3.46 4.29
N SER A 63 5.04 -2.79 4.92
CA SER A 63 4.51 -3.22 6.22
C SER A 63 3.81 -4.58 6.13
N GLY A 64 3.02 -4.80 5.08
CA GLY A 64 2.35 -6.08 4.87
C GLY A 64 3.32 -7.23 4.60
N ASN A 65 4.35 -7.01 3.76
CA ASN A 65 5.37 -8.03 3.50
C ASN A 65 6.23 -8.29 4.74
N PHE A 66 6.58 -7.24 5.49
CA PHE A 66 7.32 -7.39 6.75
C PHE A 66 6.54 -8.21 7.77
N GLY A 67 5.22 -7.99 7.89
CA GLY A 67 4.34 -8.78 8.74
C GLY A 67 4.31 -10.27 8.36
N ALA A 68 4.25 -10.58 7.06
CA ALA A 68 4.31 -11.96 6.57
C ALA A 68 5.66 -12.63 6.87
N ILE A 69 6.77 -11.91 6.65
CA ILE A 69 8.13 -12.41 6.96
C ILE A 69 8.26 -12.70 8.46
N LEU A 70 7.81 -11.79 9.32
CA LEU A 70 7.84 -12.00 10.77
C LEU A 70 7.01 -13.20 11.20
N ALA A 71 5.84 -13.43 10.59
CA ALA A 71 5.00 -14.61 10.89
C ALA A 71 5.71 -15.92 10.53
N VAL A 72 6.35 -15.98 9.36
CA VAL A 72 7.14 -17.17 8.95
C VAL A 72 8.34 -17.38 9.86
N LEU A 73 9.05 -16.30 10.19
CA LEU A 73 10.20 -16.36 11.09
C LEU A 73 9.79 -16.86 12.49
N TYR A 74 8.72 -16.31 13.04
CA TYR A 74 8.19 -16.74 14.34
C TYR A 74 7.80 -18.22 14.33
N ALA A 75 7.04 -18.66 13.32
CA ALA A 75 6.66 -20.07 13.20
C ALA A 75 7.89 -20.99 13.10
N SER A 76 8.90 -20.58 12.34
CA SER A 76 10.15 -21.33 12.20
C SER A 76 10.92 -21.45 13.53
N LEU A 77 11.06 -20.35 14.27
CA LEU A 77 11.75 -20.32 15.57
C LEU A 77 11.02 -21.16 16.63
N MET A 78 9.69 -21.21 16.57
CA MET A 78 8.85 -22.00 17.49
C MET A 78 8.63 -23.45 17.02
N ALA A 79 9.30 -23.89 15.96
CA ALA A 79 9.13 -25.22 15.35
C ALA A 79 7.64 -25.54 15.01
N LEU A 80 6.86 -24.51 14.65
CA LEU A 80 5.48 -24.63 14.22
C LEU A 80 5.42 -24.97 12.70
N PRO A 81 4.30 -25.54 12.22
CA PRO A 81 4.09 -25.71 10.78
C PRO A 81 4.15 -24.37 10.04
N VAL A 82 4.56 -24.42 8.77
CA VAL A 82 4.67 -23.21 7.93
C VAL A 82 3.30 -22.55 7.77
N PRO A 83 3.16 -21.23 8.12
CA PRO A 83 1.86 -20.58 8.12
C PRO A 83 1.32 -20.29 6.70
N PHE A 84 2.18 -20.22 5.69
CA PHE A 84 1.78 -19.89 4.31
C PHE A 84 2.34 -20.87 3.29
N ALA A 85 1.47 -21.45 2.44
CA ALA A 85 1.91 -22.14 1.24
C ALA A 85 2.40 -21.12 0.19
N PRO A 86 3.30 -21.51 -0.76
CA PRO A 86 3.75 -20.59 -1.82
C PRO A 86 2.61 -19.97 -2.64
N VAL A 87 1.53 -20.72 -2.89
CA VAL A 87 0.35 -20.24 -3.60
C VAL A 87 -0.38 -19.11 -2.84
N HIS A 88 -0.34 -19.11 -1.49
CA HIS A 88 -0.88 -18.04 -0.67
C HIS A 88 -0.14 -16.72 -0.92
N LEU A 89 1.20 -16.77 -0.93
CA LEU A 89 2.02 -15.59 -1.17
C LEU A 89 1.84 -15.05 -2.59
N LEU A 90 1.66 -15.94 -3.57
CA LEU A 90 1.34 -15.56 -4.95
C LEU A 90 -0.02 -14.85 -5.03
N PHE A 91 -1.06 -15.41 -4.38
CA PHE A 91 -2.39 -14.81 -4.31
C PHE A 91 -2.34 -13.41 -3.68
N ILE A 92 -1.61 -13.29 -2.55
CA ILE A 92 -1.46 -12.02 -1.84
C ILE A 92 -0.82 -10.98 -2.76
N ASN A 93 0.35 -11.26 -3.32
CA ASN A 93 1.10 -10.30 -4.13
C ASN A 93 0.34 -9.89 -5.41
N LEU A 94 -0.35 -10.82 -6.05
CA LEU A 94 -1.01 -10.56 -7.32
C LEU A 94 -2.38 -9.90 -7.15
N LEU A 95 -3.18 -10.31 -6.17
CA LEU A 95 -4.57 -9.90 -6.04
C LEU A 95 -4.80 -8.91 -4.88
N THR A 96 -4.36 -9.26 -3.67
CA THR A 96 -4.68 -8.44 -2.50
C THR A 96 -3.73 -7.28 -2.28
N ASP A 97 -2.55 -7.27 -2.91
CA ASP A 97 -1.59 -6.17 -2.81
C ASP A 97 -1.65 -5.21 -3.98
N SER A 98 -1.71 -5.74 -5.20
CA SER A 98 -1.59 -4.91 -6.40
C SER A 98 -2.74 -3.91 -6.51
N LEU A 99 -3.99 -4.35 -6.28
CA LEU A 99 -5.16 -3.48 -6.40
C LEU A 99 -5.16 -2.34 -5.39
N PRO A 100 -4.97 -2.57 -4.06
CA PRO A 100 -4.89 -1.47 -3.10
C PRO A 100 -3.67 -0.57 -3.31
N ALA A 101 -2.50 -1.11 -3.70
CA ALA A 101 -1.31 -0.31 -3.96
C ALA A 101 -1.52 0.68 -5.11
N ILE A 102 -2.14 0.22 -6.22
CA ILE A 102 -2.52 1.09 -7.34
C ILE A 102 -3.56 2.12 -6.89
N ALA A 103 -4.56 1.70 -6.13
CA ALA A 103 -5.61 2.57 -5.63
C ALA A 103 -5.08 3.67 -4.69
N LEU A 104 -4.07 3.37 -3.86
CA LEU A 104 -3.36 4.36 -3.04
C LEU A 104 -2.58 5.35 -3.90
N GLY A 105 -2.00 4.90 -5.01
CA GLY A 105 -1.36 5.76 -6.01
C GLY A 105 -2.33 6.76 -6.65
N LEU A 106 -3.61 6.41 -6.70
CA LEU A 106 -4.71 7.23 -7.25
C LEU A 106 -5.48 8.03 -6.18
N GLU A 107 -4.92 8.15 -4.96
CA GLU A 107 -5.56 8.92 -3.89
C GLU A 107 -5.82 10.37 -4.31
N PRO A 108 -7.05 10.90 -4.09
CA PRO A 108 -7.39 12.26 -4.47
C PRO A 108 -6.48 13.31 -3.85
N HIS A 109 -6.21 14.36 -4.62
CA HIS A 109 -5.31 15.43 -4.22
C HIS A 109 -5.82 16.18 -2.98
N SER A 110 -4.92 16.43 -2.04
CA SER A 110 -5.19 17.26 -0.88
C SER A 110 -4.65 18.67 -1.09
N LYS A 111 -5.50 19.69 -0.98
CA LYS A 111 -5.09 21.10 -1.02
C LYS A 111 -4.15 21.50 0.13
N ASN A 112 -4.08 20.68 1.19
CA ASN A 112 -3.24 20.98 2.35
C ASN A 112 -1.75 20.72 2.11
N VAL A 113 -1.37 20.00 1.05
CA VAL A 113 0.06 19.74 0.73
C VAL A 113 0.85 21.02 0.48
N MET A 114 0.20 22.09 0.02
CA MET A 114 0.85 23.39 -0.20
C MET A 114 1.15 24.16 1.09
N LYS A 115 0.55 23.76 2.23
CA LYS A 115 0.82 24.34 3.55
C LYS A 115 2.01 23.65 4.23
N GLU A 116 2.44 22.52 3.72
CA GLU A 116 3.58 21.77 4.24
C GLU A 116 4.89 22.44 3.83
N LYS A 117 5.91 22.38 4.70
CA LYS A 117 7.24 22.91 4.38
C LYS A 117 7.84 22.11 3.21
N PRO A 118 8.67 22.74 2.36
CA PRO A 118 9.44 22.05 1.35
C PRO A 118 10.31 20.95 2.00
N ARG A 119 10.38 19.80 1.32
CA ARG A 119 11.24 18.71 1.77
C ARG A 119 12.71 19.03 1.46
N PRO A 120 13.65 18.68 2.34
CA PRO A 120 15.08 18.76 2.03
C PRO A 120 15.44 17.91 0.80
N ILE A 121 16.31 18.41 -0.07
CA ILE A 121 16.71 17.73 -1.32
C ILE A 121 17.32 16.34 -1.03
N ASN A 122 18.08 16.22 0.05
CA ASN A 122 18.78 14.98 0.42
C ASN A 122 17.96 14.04 1.32
N GLU A 123 16.65 14.33 1.55
CA GLU A 123 15.81 13.48 2.38
C GLU A 123 15.42 12.21 1.62
N SER A 124 15.81 11.05 2.18
CA SER A 124 15.38 9.75 1.66
C SER A 124 13.86 9.56 1.81
N ILE A 125 13.24 8.79 0.91
CA ILE A 125 11.86 8.34 1.06
C ILE A 125 11.70 7.51 2.35
N LEU A 126 12.68 6.64 2.61
CA LEU A 126 12.73 5.78 3.79
C LEU A 126 13.43 6.50 4.96
N THR A 127 12.71 7.43 5.59
CA THR A 127 13.18 8.07 6.82
C THR A 127 13.12 7.10 8.01
N LYS A 128 13.87 7.36 9.07
CA LYS A 128 13.88 6.52 10.29
C LYS A 128 12.46 6.36 10.87
N ASP A 129 11.71 7.45 11.01
CA ASP A 129 10.34 7.42 11.54
C ASP A 129 9.40 6.61 10.64
N PHE A 130 9.58 6.70 9.33
CA PHE A 130 8.82 5.93 8.36
C PHE A 130 9.09 4.42 8.47
N LEU A 131 10.36 4.04 8.63
CA LEU A 131 10.75 2.64 8.83
C LEU A 131 10.24 2.08 10.18
N ILE A 132 10.26 2.89 11.25
CA ILE A 132 9.68 2.50 12.54
C ILE A 132 8.17 2.23 12.40
N ASN A 133 7.44 3.11 11.71
CA ASN A 133 6.01 2.93 11.47
C ASN A 133 5.73 1.65 10.68
N ILE A 134 6.47 1.40 9.59
CA ILE A 134 6.39 0.15 8.81
C ILE A 134 6.64 -1.07 9.71
N GLY A 135 7.63 -0.98 10.60
CA GLY A 135 7.96 -2.05 11.55
C GLY A 135 6.82 -2.33 12.54
N LEU A 136 6.23 -1.29 13.13
CA LEU A 136 5.12 -1.41 14.07
C LEU A 136 3.85 -1.95 13.40
N GLU A 137 3.52 -1.46 12.21
CA GLU A 137 2.40 -1.93 11.42
C GLU A 137 2.56 -3.40 11.02
N GLY A 138 3.75 -3.77 10.53
CA GLY A 138 4.04 -5.15 10.19
C GLY A 138 4.02 -6.08 11.41
N LEU A 139 4.51 -5.63 12.56
CA LEU A 139 4.43 -6.39 13.81
C LEU A 139 2.97 -6.60 14.25
N SER A 140 2.12 -5.59 14.11
CA SER A 140 0.68 -5.70 14.39
C SER A 140 0.02 -6.74 13.48
N ILE A 141 0.28 -6.68 12.17
CA ILE A 141 -0.21 -7.67 11.19
C ILE A 141 0.27 -9.08 11.56
N CYS A 142 1.56 -9.25 11.84
CA CYS A 142 2.13 -10.52 12.27
C CYS A 142 1.42 -11.08 13.51
N THR A 143 1.17 -10.23 14.51
CA THR A 143 0.50 -10.64 15.76
C THR A 143 -0.90 -11.16 15.49
N MET A 144 -1.71 -10.45 14.70
CA MET A 144 -3.08 -10.87 14.33
C MET A 144 -3.07 -12.19 13.56
N VAL A 145 -2.15 -12.34 12.61
CA VAL A 145 -1.95 -13.57 11.83
C VAL A 145 -1.57 -14.75 12.71
N MET A 146 -0.65 -14.56 13.65
CA MET A 146 -0.21 -15.64 14.54
C MET A 146 -1.25 -16.00 15.59
N ILE A 147 -2.09 -15.07 16.03
CA ILE A 147 -3.27 -15.38 16.86
C ILE A 147 -4.23 -16.28 16.08
N ALA A 148 -4.57 -15.91 14.84
CA ALA A 148 -5.43 -16.73 13.98
C ALA A 148 -4.83 -18.11 13.72
N PHE A 149 -3.52 -18.18 13.45
CA PHE A 149 -2.79 -19.43 13.27
C PHE A 149 -2.89 -20.33 14.50
N THR A 150 -2.63 -19.80 15.70
CA THR A 150 -2.68 -20.58 16.94
C THR A 150 -4.09 -21.07 17.27
N ILE A 151 -5.12 -20.27 16.96
CA ILE A 151 -6.54 -20.68 17.11
C ILE A 151 -6.83 -21.87 16.17
N GLY A 152 -6.38 -21.80 14.92
CA GLY A 152 -6.56 -22.88 13.95
C GLY A 152 -5.73 -24.14 14.26
N TYR A 153 -4.62 -24.00 14.99
CA TYR A 153 -3.70 -25.08 15.30
C TYR A 153 -4.06 -25.85 16.60
N LYS A 154 -5.09 -25.42 17.35
CA LYS A 154 -5.45 -26.02 18.64
C LYS A 154 -5.58 -27.56 18.61
N ASP A 155 -6.14 -28.10 17.52
CA ASP A 155 -6.36 -29.53 17.36
C ASP A 155 -5.24 -30.22 16.52
N GLY A 156 -4.08 -29.57 16.37
CA GLY A 156 -2.97 -30.07 15.55
C GLY A 156 -3.20 -30.01 14.03
N ASN A 157 -4.28 -29.37 13.58
CA ASN A 157 -4.60 -29.26 12.16
C ASN A 157 -3.79 -28.12 11.50
N ALA A 158 -2.65 -28.46 10.92
CA ALA A 158 -1.76 -27.54 10.25
C ALA A 158 -2.41 -26.85 9.02
N LEU A 159 -3.30 -27.56 8.31
CA LEU A 159 -3.99 -26.99 7.14
C LEU A 159 -4.99 -25.92 7.55
N LEU A 160 -5.76 -26.16 8.62
CA LEU A 160 -6.69 -25.16 9.16
C LEU A 160 -5.94 -23.94 9.68
N ALA A 161 -4.85 -24.14 10.42
CA ALA A 161 -4.00 -23.08 10.93
C ALA A 161 -3.46 -22.19 9.79
N SER A 162 -2.91 -22.82 8.76
CA SER A 162 -2.42 -22.12 7.55
C SER A 162 -3.54 -21.37 6.83
N THR A 163 -4.75 -21.95 6.73
CA THR A 163 -5.90 -21.31 6.10
C THR A 163 -6.33 -20.06 6.87
N MET A 164 -6.44 -20.17 8.20
CA MET A 164 -6.81 -19.02 9.05
C MET A 164 -5.75 -17.93 9.02
N ALA A 165 -4.47 -18.28 9.06
CA ALA A 165 -3.36 -17.33 8.94
C ALA A 165 -3.39 -16.59 7.59
N PHE A 166 -3.55 -17.33 6.49
CA PHE A 166 -3.65 -16.76 5.14
C PHE A 166 -4.82 -15.80 5.01
N ALA A 167 -6.02 -16.23 5.43
CA ALA A 167 -7.23 -15.41 5.35
C ALA A 167 -7.09 -14.13 6.20
N THR A 168 -6.55 -14.26 7.44
CA THR A 168 -6.30 -13.10 8.31
C THR A 168 -5.28 -12.14 7.70
N LEU A 169 -4.19 -12.65 7.11
CA LEU A 169 -3.19 -11.81 6.45
C LEU A 169 -3.81 -11.02 5.30
N CYS A 170 -4.60 -11.67 4.41
CA CYS A 170 -5.29 -10.99 3.32
C CYS A 170 -6.23 -9.90 3.83
N CYS A 171 -7.10 -10.23 4.80
CA CYS A 171 -8.06 -9.27 5.35
C CYS A 171 -7.36 -8.10 6.05
N SER A 172 -6.37 -8.37 6.93
CA SER A 172 -5.60 -7.33 7.62
C SER A 172 -4.94 -6.37 6.63
N ARG A 173 -4.39 -6.88 5.52
CA ARG A 173 -3.78 -6.04 4.47
C ARG A 173 -4.81 -5.16 3.77
N LEU A 174 -5.98 -5.70 3.45
CA LEU A 174 -7.06 -4.93 2.83
C LEU A 174 -7.53 -3.77 3.72
N PHE A 175 -7.70 -4.01 5.02
CA PHE A 175 -8.01 -2.96 5.99
C PHE A 175 -6.83 -1.97 6.15
N HIS A 176 -5.61 -2.48 6.17
CA HIS A 176 -4.41 -1.67 6.30
C HIS A 176 -4.24 -0.65 5.16
N GLY A 177 -4.74 -0.95 3.96
CA GLY A 177 -4.80 0.02 2.87
C GLY A 177 -5.49 1.34 3.25
N PHE A 178 -6.52 1.30 4.09
CA PHE A 178 -7.17 2.51 4.60
C PHE A 178 -6.32 3.24 5.65
N ASN A 179 -5.50 2.53 6.42
CA ASN A 179 -4.57 3.15 7.37
C ASN A 179 -3.44 3.90 6.66
N CYS A 180 -2.93 3.36 5.55
CA CYS A 180 -1.88 3.98 4.76
C CYS A 180 -2.34 5.23 3.97
N LYS A 181 -3.64 5.41 3.78
CA LYS A 181 -4.24 6.54 3.06
C LYS A 181 -3.91 7.89 3.69
N SER A 182 -3.74 7.98 5.00
CA SER A 182 -3.54 9.25 5.72
C SER A 182 -2.83 9.01 7.05
N ASN A 183 -1.96 9.96 7.43
CA ASN A 183 -1.32 9.99 8.75
C ASN A 183 -2.29 10.24 9.93
N ARG A 184 -3.58 10.43 9.64
CA ARG A 184 -4.65 10.59 10.64
C ARG A 184 -5.65 9.46 10.52
N PRO A 185 -6.24 8.97 11.63
CA PRO A 185 -7.26 7.92 11.59
C PRO A 185 -8.38 8.28 10.60
N VAL A 186 -8.64 7.38 9.65
CA VAL A 186 -9.60 7.61 8.56
C VAL A 186 -10.91 6.88 8.80
N VAL A 187 -10.87 5.76 9.55
CA VAL A 187 -11.96 4.79 9.70
C VAL A 187 -13.27 5.41 10.17
N PHE A 188 -13.22 6.45 11.03
CA PHE A 188 -14.41 7.14 11.54
C PHE A 188 -14.73 8.45 10.81
N THR A 189 -14.13 8.70 9.65
CA THR A 189 -14.34 9.95 8.92
C THR A 189 -14.89 9.70 7.53
N LYS A 190 -15.63 10.68 6.96
CA LYS A 190 -16.10 10.63 5.57
C LYS A 190 -14.98 10.46 4.55
N ARG A 191 -13.72 10.62 4.96
CA ARG A 191 -12.53 10.43 4.10
C ARG A 191 -12.32 8.98 3.66
N VAL A 192 -12.89 7.99 4.37
CA VAL A 192 -12.89 6.59 3.94
C VAL A 192 -13.42 6.48 2.51
N PHE A 193 -14.49 7.20 2.19
CA PHE A 193 -15.21 7.11 0.92
C PHE A 193 -14.64 7.97 -0.22
N ASN A 194 -13.59 8.77 0.03
CA ASN A 194 -13.06 9.68 -0.99
C ASN A 194 -12.31 8.98 -2.13
N ASN A 195 -11.81 7.76 -1.90
CA ASN A 195 -11.11 6.98 -2.92
C ASN A 195 -11.94 5.75 -3.29
N ILE A 196 -12.70 5.87 -4.36
CA ILE A 196 -13.56 4.78 -4.84
C ILE A 196 -12.75 3.57 -5.33
N TYR A 197 -11.53 3.79 -5.85
CA TYR A 197 -10.65 2.71 -6.30
C TYR A 197 -10.18 1.85 -5.13
N LEU A 198 -9.86 2.47 -3.98
CA LEU A 198 -9.47 1.74 -2.77
C LEU A 198 -10.64 0.95 -2.20
N ILE A 199 -11.86 1.52 -2.22
CA ILE A 199 -13.07 0.80 -1.83
C ILE A 199 -13.33 -0.38 -2.76
N GLY A 200 -13.21 -0.17 -4.08
CA GLY A 200 -13.35 -1.24 -5.07
C GLY A 200 -12.32 -2.36 -4.86
N ALA A 201 -11.05 -2.01 -4.65
CA ALA A 201 -9.99 -2.97 -4.34
C ALA A 201 -10.28 -3.77 -3.05
N PHE A 202 -10.75 -3.09 -2.01
CA PHE A 202 -11.17 -3.72 -0.76
C PHE A 202 -12.30 -4.71 -0.96
N VAL A 203 -13.38 -4.30 -1.62
CA VAL A 203 -14.56 -5.16 -1.86
C VAL A 203 -14.17 -6.37 -2.72
N ILE A 204 -13.44 -6.17 -3.81
CA ILE A 204 -12.97 -7.25 -4.68
C ILE A 204 -12.08 -8.21 -3.89
N GLY A 205 -11.12 -7.70 -3.12
CA GLY A 205 -10.22 -8.50 -2.30
C GLY A 205 -10.97 -9.32 -1.25
N MET A 206 -11.95 -8.72 -0.55
CA MET A 206 -12.79 -9.42 0.43
C MET A 206 -13.64 -10.51 -0.21
N ILE A 207 -14.21 -10.28 -1.39
CA ILE A 207 -14.97 -11.30 -2.12
C ILE A 207 -14.05 -12.45 -2.53
N LEU A 208 -12.88 -12.15 -3.11
CA LEU A 208 -11.95 -13.16 -3.58
C LEU A 208 -11.45 -14.05 -2.45
N ILE A 209 -11.00 -13.48 -1.33
CA ILE A 209 -10.53 -14.30 -0.20
C ILE A 209 -11.67 -15.13 0.41
N THR A 210 -12.88 -14.56 0.51
CA THR A 210 -14.03 -15.29 1.01
C THR A 210 -14.39 -16.47 0.11
N LEU A 211 -14.38 -16.29 -1.22
CA LEU A 211 -14.59 -17.37 -2.18
C LEU A 211 -13.53 -18.46 -2.06
N VAL A 212 -12.25 -18.10 -1.94
CA VAL A 212 -11.14 -19.06 -1.81
C VAL A 212 -11.31 -19.96 -0.59
N VAL A 213 -11.74 -19.42 0.56
CA VAL A 213 -11.86 -20.20 1.80
C VAL A 213 -13.23 -20.86 2.00
N THR A 214 -14.22 -20.55 1.16
CA THR A 214 -15.59 -21.15 1.28
C THR A 214 -15.94 -22.10 0.16
N VAL A 215 -15.40 -21.94 -1.05
CA VAL A 215 -15.73 -22.76 -2.22
C VAL A 215 -14.86 -24.00 -2.29
N PRO A 216 -15.40 -25.23 -2.11
CA PRO A 216 -14.60 -26.46 -2.05
C PRO A 216 -13.75 -26.72 -3.31
N GLY A 217 -14.23 -26.32 -4.48
CA GLY A 217 -13.49 -26.48 -5.75
C GLY A 217 -12.16 -25.73 -5.83
N LEU A 218 -11.97 -24.70 -4.99
CA LEU A 218 -10.75 -23.89 -4.95
C LEU A 218 -9.72 -24.41 -3.92
N HIS A 219 -10.13 -25.27 -2.98
CA HIS A 219 -9.31 -25.66 -1.86
C HIS A 219 -8.03 -26.41 -2.27
N ASN A 220 -8.11 -27.30 -3.25
CA ASN A 220 -6.94 -28.04 -3.75
C ASN A 220 -5.93 -27.12 -4.44
N ILE A 221 -6.42 -26.09 -5.15
CA ILE A 221 -5.58 -25.13 -5.87
C ILE A 221 -4.83 -24.24 -4.88
N PHE A 222 -5.57 -23.69 -3.91
CA PHE A 222 -5.03 -22.75 -2.93
C PHE A 222 -4.49 -23.43 -1.66
N LYS A 223 -4.58 -24.75 -1.54
CA LYS A 223 -4.15 -25.51 -0.35
C LYS A 223 -4.76 -24.95 0.94
N VAL A 224 -6.07 -24.77 0.93
CA VAL A 224 -6.86 -24.25 2.04
C VAL A 224 -7.93 -25.26 2.45
N GLN A 225 -8.51 -25.07 3.63
CA GLN A 225 -9.64 -25.85 4.15
C GLN A 225 -10.86 -24.93 4.30
N THR A 226 -12.07 -25.50 4.18
CA THR A 226 -13.30 -24.75 4.44
C THR A 226 -13.32 -24.19 5.85
N LEU A 227 -13.54 -22.91 6.00
CA LEU A 227 -13.73 -22.28 7.30
C LEU A 227 -15.20 -22.31 7.71
N THR A 228 -15.46 -22.65 8.96
CA THR A 228 -16.80 -22.51 9.57
C THR A 228 -17.12 -21.02 9.76
N LEU A 229 -18.41 -20.72 9.97
CA LEU A 229 -18.86 -19.34 10.19
C LEU A 229 -18.14 -18.70 11.40
N SER A 230 -17.93 -19.45 12.49
CA SER A 230 -17.21 -18.96 13.67
C SER A 230 -15.76 -18.63 13.37
N GLN A 231 -15.08 -19.45 12.56
CA GLN A 231 -13.70 -19.23 12.12
C GLN A 231 -13.59 -18.03 11.19
N LEU A 232 -14.54 -17.85 10.26
CA LEU A 232 -14.63 -16.66 9.41
C LEU A 232 -14.83 -15.39 10.23
N LEU A 233 -15.75 -15.41 11.21
CA LEU A 233 -15.94 -14.27 12.11
C LEU A 233 -14.69 -13.96 12.94
N THR A 234 -13.94 -14.99 13.36
CA THR A 234 -12.66 -14.81 14.05
C THR A 234 -11.62 -14.14 13.13
N VAL A 235 -11.51 -14.60 11.89
CA VAL A 235 -10.61 -14.02 10.89
C VAL A 235 -10.93 -12.54 10.64
N TYR A 236 -12.22 -12.22 10.42
CA TYR A 236 -12.64 -10.84 10.16
C TYR A 236 -12.56 -9.95 11.40
N GLY A 237 -12.74 -10.51 12.60
CA GLY A 237 -12.62 -9.77 13.86
C GLY A 237 -11.17 -9.48 14.28
N LEU A 238 -10.21 -10.29 13.81
CA LEU A 238 -8.78 -10.06 14.03
C LEU A 238 -8.17 -9.10 13.00
N ALA A 239 -8.75 -9.01 11.80
CA ALA A 239 -8.25 -8.19 10.70
C ALA A 239 -8.63 -6.72 10.83
#